data_0fed4d3458d16415714cfc0e94d54684
#
_entry.id   0fed4d3458d16415714cfc0e94d54684
#
_cell.length_a   1.000
_cell.length_b   1.000
_cell.length_c   1.000
_cell.angle_alpha   90.00
_cell.angle_beta   90.00
_cell.angle_gamma   90.00
#
_symmetry.space_group_name_H-M   'P 1'
#
loop_
_entity.id
_entity.type
_entity.pdbx_description
1 polymer ?
#
loop_
_entity_poly.entity_id
_entity_poly.type
_entity_poly.pdbx_seq_one_letter_code
_entity_poly.pdbx_strand_id
1 'polypeptide(L)'
;MMRFARAFSSGSRLLRTGYSTVEPVHHLVKIRKARLKPKYQPLVIPKTEVESVGYRPTEICQDRVEEHYENTLKLDLLLHYYKHEAKTIEGEKKRSWGTDSPYALYRTLKKPKGLVRPTQDIHPIGPSNVPKLVGISINSYNSEALEEGWLNISLRLQLAQITNVKPKQLYNKSNILQWRCRVGRPCGSKVELTGRDMTQFVSTLTELVLPRVRTFQGIKNTSGDGSGNISFGLLPEDVKYFPEIENFQELFPNLFGFHITFKTTARTDEQARVLLSAMGFPFYNP
;
A
#
# COMPACT_ATOMS: atom_id res chain seq x y z
N MET A 1 -36.73 5.02 -18.00
CA MET A 1 -37.49 6.11 -17.34
C MET A 1 -36.67 7.14 -16.57
N MET A 2 -35.43 6.88 -16.19
CA MET A 2 -34.64 7.85 -15.41
C MET A 2 -33.92 8.97 -16.21
N ARG A 3 -34.02 8.97 -17.52
CA ARG A 3 -33.40 10.02 -18.35
C ARG A 3 -34.20 11.32 -18.49
N PHE A 4 -35.51 11.27 -18.25
CA PHE A 4 -36.38 12.44 -18.35
C PHE A 4 -36.26 13.39 -17.16
N ALA A 5 -36.05 12.89 -15.97
CA ALA A 5 -35.89 13.73 -14.77
C ALA A 5 -34.62 14.61 -14.82
N ARG A 6 -33.59 14.19 -15.56
CA ARG A 6 -32.36 15.00 -15.73
C ARG A 6 -32.48 16.09 -16.79
N ALA A 7 -33.35 15.93 -17.77
CA ALA A 7 -33.64 16.98 -18.73
C ALA A 7 -34.43 18.10 -18.08
N PHE A 8 -35.33 17.76 -17.16
CA PHE A 8 -36.10 18.78 -16.40
C PHE A 8 -35.23 19.60 -15.45
N SER A 9 -34.16 19.02 -14.91
CA SER A 9 -33.23 19.80 -14.09
C SER A 9 -32.41 20.82 -14.88
N SER A 10 -32.25 20.63 -16.19
CA SER A 10 -31.66 21.64 -17.06
C SER A 10 -32.64 22.76 -17.36
N GLY A 11 -33.95 22.47 -17.45
CA GLY A 11 -34.99 23.49 -17.58
C GLY A 11 -35.13 24.38 -16.35
N SER A 12 -34.92 23.83 -15.15
CA SER A 12 -34.92 24.60 -13.91
C SER A 12 -33.74 25.60 -13.80
N ARG A 13 -32.69 25.41 -14.57
CA ARG A 13 -31.57 26.35 -14.66
C ARG A 13 -31.89 27.55 -15.55
N LEU A 14 -32.70 27.36 -16.57
CA LEU A 14 -33.21 28.45 -17.38
C LEU A 14 -34.16 29.38 -16.58
N LEU A 15 -34.91 28.78 -15.65
CA LEU A 15 -35.77 29.53 -14.73
C LEU A 15 -35.00 30.27 -13.64
N ARG A 16 -33.79 29.84 -13.28
CA ARG A 16 -32.91 30.58 -12.35
C ARG A 16 -32.28 31.82 -12.96
N THR A 17 -32.09 31.83 -14.26
CA THR A 17 -31.58 32.99 -15.01
C THR A 17 -32.70 33.85 -15.60
N GLY A 18 -33.91 33.63 -15.19
CA GLY A 18 -35.27 34.12 -15.52
C GLY A 18 -35.50 35.42 -16.28
N TYR A 19 -34.45 36.01 -16.79
CA TYR A 19 -34.54 37.30 -17.50
C TYR A 19 -34.03 37.25 -18.95
N SER A 20 -33.64 36.07 -19.40
CA SER A 20 -33.10 35.93 -20.75
C SER A 20 -33.57 34.64 -21.39
N THR A 21 -34.14 34.75 -22.59
CA THR A 21 -34.45 33.63 -23.48
C THR A 21 -33.21 33.10 -24.21
N VAL A 22 -32.06 33.72 -23.98
CA VAL A 22 -30.77 33.32 -24.56
C VAL A 22 -30.20 32.17 -23.76
N GLU A 23 -29.69 31.16 -24.45
CA GLU A 23 -28.98 30.04 -23.80
C GLU A 23 -27.85 30.54 -22.88
N PRO A 24 -27.67 29.91 -21.71
CA PRO A 24 -26.67 30.36 -20.76
C PRO A 24 -25.28 30.34 -21.39
N VAL A 25 -24.50 31.37 -21.14
CA VAL A 25 -23.14 31.50 -21.63
C VAL A 25 -22.31 30.32 -21.17
N HIS A 26 -21.36 29.86 -21.96
CA HIS A 26 -20.57 28.65 -21.73
C HIS A 26 -19.88 28.58 -20.36
N HIS A 27 -19.62 29.72 -19.67
CA HIS A 27 -19.07 29.72 -18.32
C HIS A 27 -20.08 29.24 -17.24
N LEU A 28 -21.38 29.28 -17.53
CA LEU A 28 -22.44 28.74 -16.68
C LEU A 28 -22.71 27.26 -16.97
N VAL A 29 -22.23 26.75 -18.10
CA VAL A 29 -22.34 25.34 -18.48
C VAL A 29 -21.08 24.64 -18.09
N LYS A 30 -21.18 23.59 -17.25
CA LYS A 30 -20.04 22.72 -16.93
C LYS A 30 -19.65 21.91 -18.16
N ILE A 31 -18.68 22.38 -18.91
CA ILE A 31 -18.13 21.67 -20.04
C ILE A 31 -17.24 20.52 -19.49
N ARG A 32 -17.60 19.29 -19.81
CA ARG A 32 -16.75 18.14 -19.51
C ARG A 32 -15.61 18.11 -20.53
N LYS A 33 -14.41 18.51 -20.12
CA LYS A 33 -13.21 18.52 -20.97
C LYS A 33 -12.95 17.18 -21.68
N ALA A 34 -13.32 16.06 -21.07
CA ALA A 34 -13.21 14.72 -21.67
C ALA A 34 -14.12 14.50 -22.91
N ARG A 35 -15.13 15.37 -23.14
CA ARG A 35 -16.01 15.30 -24.33
C ARG A 35 -15.57 16.25 -25.46
N LEU A 36 -14.60 17.10 -25.21
CA LEU A 36 -14.02 17.96 -26.23
C LEU A 36 -13.09 17.08 -27.07
N LYS A 37 -13.53 16.73 -28.28
CA LYS A 37 -12.66 16.11 -29.25
C LYS A 37 -11.59 17.13 -29.66
N PRO A 38 -10.30 16.79 -29.61
CA PRO A 38 -9.25 17.69 -30.06
C PRO A 38 -9.44 17.98 -31.56
N LYS A 39 -9.24 19.24 -31.93
CA LYS A 39 -9.41 19.70 -33.32
C LYS A 39 -8.44 18.97 -34.29
N TYR A 40 -7.28 18.56 -33.75
CA TYR A 40 -6.24 17.84 -34.48
C TYR A 40 -5.89 16.57 -33.71
N GLN A 41 -6.46 15.45 -34.11
CA GLN A 41 -6.20 14.14 -33.49
C GLN A 41 -4.73 13.70 -33.51
N PRO A 42 -3.94 13.97 -34.58
CA PRO A 42 -2.53 13.57 -34.64
C PRO A 42 -1.63 14.23 -33.58
N LEU A 43 -2.07 15.35 -32.99
CA LEU A 43 -1.30 16.06 -31.96
C LEU A 43 -1.54 15.52 -30.55
N VAL A 44 -2.52 14.64 -30.38
CA VAL A 44 -2.83 14.02 -29.09
C VAL A 44 -2.31 12.59 -29.09
N ILE A 45 -1.04 12.48 -28.84
CA ILE A 45 -0.38 11.18 -28.68
C ILE A 45 -0.70 10.66 -27.27
N PRO A 46 -1.30 9.44 -27.13
CA PRO A 46 -1.55 8.86 -25.82
C PRO A 46 -0.22 8.64 -25.07
N LYS A 47 -0.27 8.76 -23.76
CA LYS A 47 0.92 8.61 -22.89
C LYS A 47 1.56 7.22 -22.95
N THR A 48 0.86 6.25 -23.52
CA THR A 48 1.34 4.88 -23.72
C THR A 48 2.24 4.72 -24.94
N GLU A 49 2.25 5.68 -25.84
CA GLU A 49 3.10 5.65 -27.03
C GLU A 49 4.47 6.24 -26.75
N VAL A 50 5.50 5.64 -27.33
CA VAL A 50 6.91 6.01 -27.14
C VAL A 50 7.20 7.46 -27.60
N GLU A 51 6.45 7.94 -28.61
CA GLU A 51 6.59 9.30 -29.15
C GLU A 51 6.00 10.39 -28.23
N SER A 52 5.26 9.99 -27.19
CA SER A 52 4.66 10.94 -26.26
C SER A 52 5.68 11.53 -25.32
N VAL A 53 5.68 12.88 -25.17
CA VAL A 53 6.50 13.58 -24.16
C VAL A 53 6.23 13.11 -22.72
N GLY A 54 5.04 12.59 -22.47
CA GLY A 54 4.65 12.03 -21.18
C GLY A 54 4.85 10.52 -21.05
N TYR A 55 5.51 9.90 -22.04
CA TYR A 55 5.79 8.47 -22.00
C TYR A 55 6.77 8.14 -20.87
N ARG A 56 6.40 7.19 -20.06
CA ARG A 56 7.27 6.58 -19.05
C ARG A 56 7.31 5.09 -19.34
N PRO A 57 8.45 4.54 -19.75
CA PRO A 57 8.58 3.12 -19.97
C PRO A 57 8.32 2.37 -18.65
N THR A 58 7.55 1.31 -18.73
CA THR A 58 7.27 0.41 -17.58
C THR A 58 8.42 -0.56 -17.36
N GLU A 59 9.08 -0.94 -18.46
CA GLU A 59 10.21 -1.86 -18.46
C GLU A 59 11.39 -1.20 -19.16
N ILE A 60 12.44 -0.93 -18.39
CA ILE A 60 13.68 -0.33 -18.91
C ILE A 60 14.80 -1.37 -19.00
N CYS A 61 14.87 -2.25 -18.02
CA CYS A 61 15.81 -3.36 -17.92
C CYS A 61 15.14 -4.51 -17.15
N GLN A 62 15.77 -5.66 -17.17
CA GLN A 62 15.38 -6.80 -16.36
C GLN A 62 15.36 -6.43 -14.87
N ASP A 63 14.42 -7.00 -14.12
CA ASP A 63 14.35 -6.84 -12.68
C ASP A 63 15.14 -7.95 -12.00
N ARG A 64 16.32 -7.63 -11.51
CA ARG A 64 17.24 -8.59 -10.90
C ARG A 64 16.60 -9.37 -9.73
N VAL A 65 15.83 -8.72 -8.89
CA VAL A 65 15.21 -9.35 -7.72
C VAL A 65 14.08 -10.28 -8.12
N GLU A 66 13.26 -9.88 -9.09
CA GLU A 66 12.17 -10.70 -9.60
C GLU A 66 12.71 -11.92 -10.36
N GLU A 67 13.73 -11.75 -11.21
CA GLU A 67 14.38 -12.85 -11.90
C GLU A 67 15.07 -13.83 -10.93
N HIS A 68 15.74 -13.29 -9.91
CA HIS A 68 16.33 -14.12 -8.86
C HIS A 68 15.26 -14.92 -8.13
N TYR A 69 14.11 -14.30 -7.82
CA TYR A 69 13.00 -15.02 -7.21
C TYR A 69 12.48 -16.13 -8.11
N GLU A 70 12.17 -15.85 -9.36
CA GLU A 70 11.55 -16.84 -10.27
C GLU A 70 12.52 -17.97 -10.67
N ASN A 71 13.81 -17.69 -10.87
CA ASN A 71 14.80 -18.65 -11.35
C ASN A 71 15.43 -19.49 -10.24
N THR A 72 15.57 -18.95 -9.03
CA THR A 72 16.29 -19.63 -7.92
C THR A 72 15.42 -19.78 -6.67
N LEU A 73 15.00 -18.68 -6.04
CA LEU A 73 14.36 -18.73 -4.72
C LEU A 73 13.05 -19.52 -4.70
N LYS A 74 12.27 -19.45 -5.74
CA LYS A 74 11.00 -20.16 -5.83
C LYS A 74 11.19 -21.68 -5.80
N LEU A 75 12.23 -22.16 -6.44
CA LEU A 75 12.57 -23.60 -6.46
C LEU A 75 13.12 -24.04 -5.12
N ASP A 76 14.00 -23.25 -4.52
CA ASP A 76 14.58 -23.53 -3.20
C ASP A 76 13.51 -23.54 -2.10
N LEU A 77 12.59 -22.58 -2.13
CA LEU A 77 11.44 -22.52 -1.21
C LEU A 77 10.52 -23.73 -1.40
N LEU A 78 10.27 -24.14 -2.65
CA LEU A 78 9.47 -25.32 -2.93
C LEU A 78 10.12 -26.58 -2.34
N LEU A 79 11.43 -26.73 -2.51
CA LEU A 79 12.17 -27.85 -1.95
C LEU A 79 12.16 -27.83 -0.41
N HIS A 80 12.32 -26.66 0.20
CA HIS A 80 12.31 -26.48 1.65
C HIS A 80 10.97 -26.84 2.28
N TYR A 81 9.85 -26.49 1.61
CA TYR A 81 8.51 -26.72 2.15
C TYR A 81 7.85 -27.99 1.69
N TYR A 82 8.45 -28.72 0.78
CA TYR A 82 7.86 -29.96 0.27
C TYR A 82 7.67 -30.99 1.39
N LYS A 83 6.42 -31.42 1.53
CA LYS A 83 6.05 -32.53 2.43
C LYS A 83 5.21 -33.51 1.63
N HIS A 84 5.67 -34.74 1.58
CA HIS A 84 4.95 -35.81 0.89
C HIS A 84 3.58 -36.06 1.55
N GLU A 85 2.53 -36.20 0.76
CA GLU A 85 1.14 -36.43 1.22
C GLU A 85 0.64 -35.46 2.31
N ALA A 86 1.10 -34.22 2.28
CA ALA A 86 0.66 -33.21 3.22
C ALA A 86 -0.83 -32.92 3.08
N LYS A 87 -1.54 -32.92 4.21
CA LYS A 87 -2.97 -32.60 4.25
C LYS A 87 -3.17 -31.12 4.54
N THR A 88 -4.30 -30.59 4.04
CA THR A 88 -4.72 -29.22 4.38
C THR A 88 -5.05 -29.12 5.86
N ILE A 89 -4.50 -28.12 6.53
CA ILE A 89 -4.84 -27.78 7.92
C ILE A 89 -6.01 -26.82 7.86
N GLU A 90 -7.17 -27.24 8.36
CA GLU A 90 -8.35 -26.39 8.39
C GLU A 90 -8.21 -25.29 9.45
N GLY A 91 -8.52 -24.06 9.05
CA GLY A 91 -8.56 -22.91 9.94
C GLY A 91 -9.86 -22.83 10.74
N GLU A 92 -9.86 -22.03 11.79
CA GLU A 92 -11.06 -21.74 12.55
C GLU A 92 -12.07 -20.94 11.71
N LYS A 93 -13.24 -21.53 11.47
CA LYS A 93 -14.32 -20.91 10.71
C LYS A 93 -15.17 -20.00 11.60
N LYS A 94 -15.80 -19.00 10.98
CA LYS A 94 -16.78 -18.17 11.70
C LYS A 94 -17.88 -19.07 12.24
N ARG A 95 -18.19 -18.90 13.53
CA ARG A 95 -19.36 -19.58 14.12
C ARG A 95 -20.61 -19.13 13.40
N SER A 96 -21.46 -20.05 13.06
CA SER A 96 -22.81 -19.82 12.55
C SER A 96 -23.81 -20.51 13.45
N TRP A 97 -25.02 -19.98 13.51
CA TRP A 97 -26.12 -20.73 14.11
C TRP A 97 -26.46 -21.90 13.19
N GLY A 98 -26.80 -23.05 13.81
CA GLY A 98 -27.35 -24.17 13.04
C GLY A 98 -28.67 -23.77 12.37
N THR A 99 -28.96 -24.36 11.22
CA THR A 99 -30.22 -24.13 10.48
C THR A 99 -31.39 -24.97 11.01
N ASP A 100 -31.17 -25.76 12.04
CA ASP A 100 -32.12 -26.76 12.58
C ASP A 100 -33.32 -26.14 13.26
N SER A 101 -33.25 -24.89 13.64
CA SER A 101 -34.34 -24.20 14.34
C SER A 101 -34.64 -22.86 13.68
N PRO A 102 -35.95 -22.58 13.43
CA PRO A 102 -36.37 -21.28 12.92
C PRO A 102 -36.01 -20.13 13.86
N TYR A 103 -35.75 -20.41 15.13
CA TYR A 103 -35.31 -19.46 16.15
C TYR A 103 -33.89 -18.92 15.87
N ALA A 104 -33.07 -19.66 15.14
CA ALA A 104 -31.71 -19.29 14.83
C ALA A 104 -31.59 -18.36 13.60
N LEU A 105 -32.60 -18.35 12.71
CA LEU A 105 -32.57 -17.63 11.43
C LEU A 105 -32.35 -16.12 11.57
N TYR A 106 -32.92 -15.49 12.58
CA TYR A 106 -32.85 -14.03 12.78
C TYR A 106 -32.02 -13.62 14.01
N ARG A 107 -31.38 -14.59 14.66
CA ARG A 107 -30.61 -14.32 15.87
C ARG A 107 -29.20 -13.89 15.54
N THR A 108 -28.81 -12.68 15.91
CA THR A 108 -27.44 -12.21 15.76
C THR A 108 -26.49 -12.94 16.70
N LEU A 109 -25.32 -13.37 16.17
CA LEU A 109 -24.23 -13.93 16.97
C LEU A 109 -23.61 -12.83 17.83
N LYS A 110 -23.49 -13.08 19.14
CA LYS A 110 -22.64 -12.23 20.00
C LYS A 110 -21.19 -12.36 19.55
N LYS A 111 -20.46 -11.24 19.56
CA LYS A 111 -19.02 -11.25 19.30
C LYS A 111 -18.35 -12.21 20.30
N PRO A 112 -17.42 -13.08 19.85
CA PRO A 112 -16.67 -13.93 20.75
C PRO A 112 -15.88 -13.06 21.73
N LYS A 113 -15.81 -13.47 22.99
CA LYS A 113 -14.89 -12.89 23.97
C LYS A 113 -13.48 -13.36 23.63
N GLY A 114 -12.53 -12.44 23.59
CA GLY A 114 -11.12 -12.73 23.29
C GLY A 114 -10.74 -12.52 21.82
N LEU A 115 -9.52 -12.93 21.48
CA LEU A 115 -8.87 -12.73 20.18
C LEU A 115 -9.20 -13.81 19.14
N VAL A 116 -10.20 -14.65 19.36
CA VAL A 116 -10.56 -15.70 18.41
C VAL A 116 -11.02 -15.06 17.09
N ARG A 117 -10.14 -15.05 16.13
CA ARG A 117 -10.40 -14.61 14.76
C ARG A 117 -10.51 -15.84 13.86
N PRO A 118 -11.39 -15.83 12.87
CA PRO A 118 -11.39 -16.87 11.86
C PRO A 118 -10.02 -16.87 11.17
N THR A 119 -9.40 -18.02 11.11
CA THR A 119 -8.12 -18.24 10.44
C THR A 119 -8.36 -18.88 9.07
N GLN A 120 -7.45 -18.63 8.14
CA GLN A 120 -7.53 -19.21 6.81
C GLN A 120 -7.03 -20.66 6.82
N ASP A 121 -7.55 -21.48 5.92
CA ASP A 121 -7.05 -22.83 5.71
C ASP A 121 -5.61 -22.78 5.16
N ILE A 122 -4.74 -23.60 5.74
CA ILE A 122 -3.35 -23.71 5.30
C ILE A 122 -3.24 -24.89 4.36
N HIS A 123 -3.09 -24.60 3.08
CA HIS A 123 -2.86 -25.61 2.06
C HIS A 123 -1.38 -26.00 2.00
N PRO A 124 -1.06 -27.25 1.67
CA PRO A 124 0.31 -27.65 1.43
C PRO A 124 0.91 -26.84 0.28
N ILE A 125 2.21 -26.55 0.36
CA ILE A 125 2.90 -25.74 -0.64
C ILE A 125 3.22 -26.62 -1.84
N GLY A 126 2.72 -26.20 -2.99
CA GLY A 126 2.97 -26.78 -4.31
C GLY A 126 3.53 -25.74 -5.28
N PRO A 127 3.84 -26.10 -6.51
CA PRO A 127 4.47 -25.20 -7.48
C PRO A 127 3.69 -23.91 -7.77
N SER A 128 2.35 -23.97 -7.63
CA SER A 128 1.46 -22.80 -7.85
C SER A 128 1.25 -21.92 -6.61
N ASN A 129 1.64 -22.41 -5.42
CA ASN A 129 1.32 -21.79 -4.14
C ASN A 129 2.58 -21.44 -3.34
N VAL A 130 3.70 -21.25 -3.99
CA VAL A 130 4.95 -20.83 -3.32
C VAL A 130 4.78 -19.42 -2.79
N PRO A 131 5.17 -19.12 -1.54
CA PRO A 131 5.13 -17.79 -0.98
C PRO A 131 5.90 -16.78 -1.83
N LYS A 132 5.28 -15.64 -2.14
CA LYS A 132 5.92 -14.52 -2.84
C LYS A 132 5.58 -13.19 -2.20
N LEU A 133 6.43 -12.20 -2.43
CA LEU A 133 6.18 -10.82 -2.03
C LEU A 133 5.17 -10.18 -2.99
N VAL A 134 4.10 -9.62 -2.45
CA VAL A 134 3.02 -8.98 -3.22
C VAL A 134 3.15 -7.48 -3.24
N GLY A 135 3.56 -6.90 -2.11
CA GLY A 135 3.67 -5.47 -1.98
C GLY A 135 4.32 -5.08 -0.66
N ILE A 136 4.75 -3.83 -0.60
CA ILE A 136 5.31 -3.23 0.62
C ILE A 136 4.47 -2.01 0.96
N SER A 137 4.08 -1.90 2.23
CA SER A 137 3.42 -0.72 2.75
C SER A 137 4.35 0.01 3.69
N ILE A 138 4.70 1.23 3.35
CA ILE A 138 5.52 2.13 4.17
C ILE A 138 4.60 3.14 4.79
N ASN A 139 4.67 3.29 6.11
CA ASN A 139 3.84 4.22 6.88
C ASN A 139 4.71 5.03 7.84
N SER A 140 4.60 6.34 7.77
CA SER A 140 5.26 7.25 8.68
C SER A 140 4.23 8.16 9.34
N TYR A 141 4.33 8.27 10.65
CA TYR A 141 3.51 9.14 11.50
C TYR A 141 4.43 10.12 12.23
N ASN A 142 4.05 11.38 12.26
CA ASN A 142 4.76 12.39 13.04
C ASN A 142 3.78 13.13 13.95
N SER A 143 4.04 13.09 15.25
CA SER A 143 3.25 13.81 16.26
C SER A 143 3.44 15.33 16.20
N GLU A 144 4.64 15.80 15.92
CA GLU A 144 4.98 17.23 15.81
C GLU A 144 4.27 17.89 14.63
N ALA A 145 4.04 17.12 13.57
CA ALA A 145 3.31 17.58 12.39
C ALA A 145 1.84 17.92 12.66
N LEU A 146 1.31 17.58 13.84
CA LEU A 146 -0.02 18.03 14.28
C LEU A 146 -0.01 19.52 14.65
N GLU A 147 1.11 20.03 15.10
CA GLU A 147 1.30 21.46 15.42
C GLU A 147 1.85 22.20 14.20
N GLU A 148 2.88 21.66 13.57
CA GLU A 148 3.58 22.25 12.44
C GLU A 148 3.25 21.51 11.14
N GLY A 149 2.27 22.01 10.39
CA GLY A 149 1.76 21.36 9.19
C GLY A 149 2.79 21.19 8.05
N TRP A 150 3.83 22.02 8.01
CA TRP A 150 4.90 21.94 7.01
C TRP A 150 5.77 20.67 7.15
N LEU A 151 5.89 20.11 8.37
CA LEU A 151 6.60 18.86 8.59
C LEU A 151 5.98 17.69 7.83
N ASN A 152 4.66 17.68 7.63
CA ASN A 152 4.00 16.67 6.80
C ASN A 152 4.38 16.77 5.32
N ILE A 153 4.70 17.98 4.84
CA ILE A 153 5.15 18.17 3.46
C ILE A 153 6.55 17.60 3.31
N SER A 154 7.46 17.90 4.25
CA SER A 154 8.81 17.35 4.28
C SER A 154 8.80 15.82 4.35
N LEU A 155 7.99 15.23 5.24
CA LEU A 155 7.82 13.79 5.36
C LEU A 155 7.33 13.14 4.05
N ARG A 156 6.37 13.77 3.37
CA ARG A 156 5.88 13.28 2.06
C ARG A 156 6.96 13.34 0.99
N LEU A 157 7.73 14.42 0.95
CA LEU A 157 8.83 14.57 0.00
C LEU A 157 9.91 13.53 0.26
N GLN A 158 10.28 13.31 1.53
CA GLN A 158 11.22 12.27 1.93
C GLN A 158 10.78 10.88 1.45
N LEU A 159 9.53 10.48 1.71
CA LEU A 159 9.01 9.20 1.25
C LEU A 159 8.93 9.11 -0.27
N ALA A 160 8.55 10.20 -0.96
CA ALA A 160 8.51 10.22 -2.41
C ALA A 160 9.92 10.07 -3.02
N GLN A 161 10.93 10.66 -2.40
CA GLN A 161 12.33 10.56 -2.84
C GLN A 161 12.86 9.14 -2.69
N ILE A 162 12.60 8.50 -1.55
CA ILE A 162 13.06 7.13 -1.28
C ILE A 162 12.35 6.10 -2.18
N THR A 163 11.06 6.27 -2.41
CA THR A 163 10.22 5.23 -3.04
C THR A 163 9.89 5.49 -4.49
N ASN A 164 10.21 6.66 -5.01
CA ASN A 164 9.82 7.15 -6.35
C ASN A 164 8.29 7.09 -6.63
N VAL A 165 7.48 6.86 -5.59
CA VAL A 165 6.02 6.78 -5.66
C VAL A 165 5.40 7.92 -4.87
N LYS A 166 4.33 8.53 -5.39
CA LYS A 166 3.62 9.63 -4.72
C LYS A 166 2.93 9.16 -3.43
N PRO A 167 3.34 9.65 -2.24
CA PRO A 167 2.72 9.26 -0.97
C PRO A 167 1.29 9.79 -0.83
N LYS A 168 0.46 9.00 -0.15
CA LYS A 168 -0.88 9.41 0.27
C LYS A 168 -0.80 10.08 1.64
N GLN A 169 -1.39 11.27 1.77
CA GLN A 169 -1.53 11.96 3.05
C GLN A 169 -2.51 11.22 3.95
N LEU A 170 -2.13 11.02 5.20
CA LEU A 170 -3.01 10.48 6.24
C LEU A 170 -3.57 11.61 7.11
N TYR A 171 -4.84 11.46 7.46
CA TYR A 171 -5.57 12.40 8.32
C TYR A 171 -6.10 11.68 9.55
N ASN A 172 -6.13 12.39 10.68
CA ASN A 172 -6.71 11.88 11.91
C ASN A 172 -8.20 11.62 11.75
N LYS A 173 -8.65 10.45 12.21
CA LYS A 173 -10.05 10.01 12.14
C LYS A 173 -10.84 10.29 13.42
N SER A 174 -10.16 10.48 14.54
CA SER A 174 -10.77 10.69 15.86
C SER A 174 -10.20 11.92 16.57
N ASN A 175 -10.99 12.47 17.50
CA ASN A 175 -10.55 13.54 18.39
C ASN A 175 -10.03 12.92 19.69
N ILE A 176 -8.76 13.12 19.99
CA ILE A 176 -8.14 12.71 21.25
C ILE A 176 -7.41 13.92 21.79
N LEU A 177 -8.03 14.58 22.79
CA LEU A 177 -7.54 15.84 23.34
C LEU A 177 -6.16 15.69 24.01
N GLN A 178 -5.94 14.57 24.70
CA GLN A 178 -4.67 14.29 25.39
C GLN A 178 -3.46 14.31 24.45
N TRP A 179 -3.65 13.88 23.20
CA TRP A 179 -2.60 13.83 22.18
C TRP A 179 -2.72 14.95 21.15
N ARG A 180 -3.52 15.97 21.44
CA ARG A 180 -3.79 17.11 20.55
C ARG A 180 -4.26 16.70 19.15
N CYS A 181 -4.76 15.46 19.01
CA CYS A 181 -5.28 14.94 17.75
C CYS A 181 -6.67 15.50 17.51
N ARG A 182 -6.89 16.15 16.36
CA ARG A 182 -8.20 16.61 15.89
C ARG A 182 -8.52 15.97 14.55
N VAL A 183 -9.79 15.64 14.35
CA VAL A 183 -10.27 15.09 13.08
C VAL A 183 -9.93 16.03 11.91
N GLY A 184 -9.45 15.43 10.80
CA GLY A 184 -9.11 16.17 9.59
C GLY A 184 -7.73 16.83 9.59
N ARG A 185 -6.98 16.81 10.70
CA ARG A 185 -5.58 17.26 10.68
C ARG A 185 -4.67 16.22 10.02
N PRO A 186 -3.72 16.64 9.17
CA PRO A 186 -2.74 15.76 8.59
C PRO A 186 -1.80 15.24 9.68
N CYS A 187 -1.54 13.94 9.72
CA CYS A 187 -0.75 13.30 10.78
C CYS A 187 0.41 12.45 10.27
N GLY A 188 0.45 12.17 8.99
CA GLY A 188 1.49 11.32 8.44
C GLY A 188 1.26 10.99 6.97
N SER A 189 2.04 10.07 6.46
CA SER A 189 1.98 9.66 5.06
C SER A 189 2.16 8.16 4.91
N LYS A 190 1.55 7.61 3.86
CA LYS A 190 1.62 6.20 3.51
C LYS A 190 1.97 6.03 2.04
N VAL A 191 2.82 5.05 1.76
CA VAL A 191 3.13 4.58 0.40
C VAL A 191 2.82 3.10 0.31
N GLU A 192 2.33 2.67 -0.83
CA GLU A 192 2.18 1.26 -1.18
C GLU A 192 2.97 1.00 -2.45
N LEU A 193 3.94 0.10 -2.34
CA LEU A 193 4.84 -0.29 -3.43
C LEU A 193 4.42 -1.64 -3.98
N THR A 194 4.44 -1.77 -5.28
CA THR A 194 4.16 -3.02 -6.01
C THR A 194 5.04 -3.10 -7.25
N GLY A 195 5.28 -4.34 -7.76
CA GLY A 195 6.08 -4.56 -8.95
C GLY A 195 7.51 -4.04 -8.79
N ARG A 196 8.02 -3.35 -9.79
CA ARG A 196 9.41 -2.90 -9.87
C ARG A 196 9.82 -1.92 -8.76
N ASP A 197 8.95 -0.99 -8.38
CA ASP A 197 9.27 -0.05 -7.29
C ASP A 197 9.47 -0.80 -5.96
N MET A 198 8.74 -1.90 -5.77
CA MET A 198 8.89 -2.78 -4.61
C MET A 198 10.23 -3.52 -4.62
N THR A 199 10.58 -4.14 -5.73
CA THR A 199 11.83 -4.92 -5.85
C THR A 199 13.06 -4.03 -5.75
N GLN A 200 13.02 -2.84 -6.35
CA GLN A 200 14.08 -1.85 -6.22
C GLN A 200 14.24 -1.38 -4.77
N PHE A 201 13.13 -1.12 -4.07
CA PHE A 201 13.17 -0.74 -2.66
C PHE A 201 13.75 -1.86 -1.79
N VAL A 202 13.39 -3.13 -2.06
CA VAL A 202 13.97 -4.29 -1.35
C VAL A 202 15.48 -4.36 -1.55
N SER A 203 15.97 -4.26 -2.78
CA SER A 203 17.41 -4.32 -3.07
C SER A 203 18.18 -3.18 -2.41
N THR A 204 17.68 -1.94 -2.50
CA THR A 204 18.29 -0.79 -1.81
C THR A 204 18.33 -1.00 -0.30
N LEU A 205 17.26 -1.52 0.27
CA LEU A 205 17.16 -1.73 1.71
C LEU A 205 18.12 -2.83 2.20
N THR A 206 18.13 -3.99 1.54
CA THR A 206 18.96 -5.14 1.97
C THR A 206 20.45 -4.96 1.67
N GLU A 207 20.79 -4.39 0.54
CA GLU A 207 22.17 -4.32 0.09
C GLU A 207 22.91 -3.05 0.52
N LEU A 208 22.20 -1.93 0.62
CA LEU A 208 22.80 -0.63 0.89
C LEU A 208 22.51 -0.11 2.29
N VAL A 209 21.25 -0.11 2.71
CA VAL A 209 20.82 0.57 3.94
C VAL A 209 21.09 -0.27 5.18
N LEU A 210 20.51 -1.47 5.28
CA LEU A 210 20.61 -2.30 6.48
C LEU A 210 22.06 -2.64 6.88
N PRO A 211 22.99 -2.95 5.97
CA PRO A 211 24.38 -3.22 6.34
C PRO A 211 25.11 -1.99 6.92
N ARG A 212 24.67 -0.77 6.58
CA ARG A 212 25.26 0.47 7.08
C ARG A 212 24.75 0.87 8.46
N VAL A 213 23.57 0.37 8.85
CA VAL A 213 22.97 0.65 10.16
C VAL A 213 23.59 -0.25 11.22
N ARG A 214 24.50 0.30 12.03
CA ARG A 214 25.24 -0.45 13.06
C ARG A 214 24.36 -0.97 14.20
N THR A 215 23.25 -0.30 14.47
CA THR A 215 22.33 -0.63 15.57
C THR A 215 21.32 -1.69 15.18
N PHE A 216 21.22 -2.03 13.89
CA PHE A 216 20.25 -2.97 13.38
C PHE A 216 20.71 -4.42 13.63
N GLN A 217 20.02 -5.10 14.54
CA GLN A 217 20.30 -6.50 14.88
C GLN A 217 19.55 -7.50 13.98
N GLY A 218 18.58 -7.01 13.21
CA GLY A 218 17.69 -7.84 12.41
C GLY A 218 16.22 -7.59 12.75
N ILE A 219 15.34 -8.32 12.07
CA ILE A 219 13.90 -8.33 12.32
C ILE A 219 13.61 -9.34 13.43
N LYS A 220 12.79 -8.96 14.41
CA LYS A 220 12.39 -9.89 15.48
C LYS A 220 11.58 -11.06 14.94
N ASN A 221 11.88 -12.27 15.35
CA ASN A 221 11.12 -13.46 14.99
C ASN A 221 9.66 -13.43 15.49
N THR A 222 9.37 -12.61 16.48
CA THR A 222 8.00 -12.39 16.96
C THR A 222 7.19 -11.41 16.11
N SER A 223 7.83 -10.75 15.13
CA SER A 223 7.15 -9.83 14.21
C SER A 223 6.30 -10.62 13.22
N GLY A 224 5.02 -10.33 13.19
CA GLY A 224 4.06 -10.96 12.29
C GLY A 224 2.64 -10.60 12.70
N ASP A 225 1.71 -10.75 11.77
CA ASP A 225 0.28 -10.51 12.00
C ASP A 225 -0.55 -11.81 12.13
N GLY A 226 0.10 -12.97 12.08
CA GLY A 226 -0.53 -14.28 12.02
C GLY A 226 -1.05 -14.68 10.64
N SER A 227 -0.90 -13.82 9.64
CA SER A 227 -1.38 -14.04 8.27
C SER A 227 -0.24 -14.01 7.23
N GLY A 228 1.00 -14.05 7.70
CA GLY A 228 2.17 -14.06 6.83
C GLY A 228 2.65 -12.68 6.37
N ASN A 229 2.23 -11.60 7.02
CA ASN A 229 2.83 -10.30 6.79
C ASN A 229 3.78 -9.95 7.94
N ILE A 230 4.94 -9.39 7.61
CA ILE A 230 5.97 -9.04 8.57
C ILE A 230 6.22 -7.54 8.53
N SER A 231 6.39 -6.93 9.69
CA SER A 231 6.65 -5.49 9.78
C SER A 231 7.81 -5.18 10.72
N PHE A 232 8.56 -4.15 10.38
CA PHE A 232 9.58 -3.57 11.24
C PHE A 232 9.67 -2.06 11.01
N GLY A 233 10.37 -1.34 11.88
CA GLY A 233 10.53 0.10 11.78
C GLY A 233 11.99 0.50 11.62
N LEU A 234 12.22 1.61 10.93
CA LEU A 234 13.49 2.31 10.88
C LEU A 234 13.40 3.60 11.68
N LEU A 235 14.45 3.89 12.44
CA LEU A 235 14.57 5.12 13.19
C LEU A 235 14.89 6.31 12.26
N PRO A 236 14.60 7.54 12.66
CA PRO A 236 14.96 8.73 11.87
C PRO A 236 16.44 8.78 11.52
N GLU A 237 17.31 8.36 12.45
CA GLU A 237 18.76 8.33 12.28
C GLU A 237 19.23 7.37 11.19
N ASP A 238 18.46 6.29 10.97
CA ASP A 238 18.79 5.25 9.99
C ASP A 238 18.41 5.66 8.56
N VAL A 239 17.46 6.57 8.44
CA VAL A 239 16.95 7.03 7.14
C VAL A 239 18.01 7.80 6.34
N LYS A 240 19.00 8.39 7.00
CA LYS A 240 20.12 9.07 6.34
C LYS A 240 20.97 8.17 5.44
N TYR A 241 20.92 6.85 5.67
CA TYR A 241 21.72 5.89 4.88
C TYR A 241 21.08 5.51 3.53
N PHE A 242 19.87 6.00 3.25
CA PHE A 242 19.31 5.86 1.92
C PHE A 242 20.08 6.74 0.92
N PRO A 243 20.57 6.19 -0.19
CA PRO A 243 21.36 6.95 -1.17
C PRO A 243 20.57 8.13 -1.76
N GLU A 244 19.25 8.00 -1.87
CA GLU A 244 18.35 9.02 -2.36
C GLU A 244 18.25 10.23 -1.40
N ILE A 245 18.49 10.01 -0.11
CA ILE A 245 18.49 11.07 0.92
C ILE A 245 19.92 11.58 1.18
N GLU A 246 20.91 10.69 1.21
CA GLU A 246 22.31 11.04 1.48
C GLU A 246 22.83 12.13 0.53
N ASN A 247 22.50 12.02 -0.75
CA ASN A 247 22.91 12.99 -1.76
C ASN A 247 22.21 14.36 -1.63
N PHE A 248 21.08 14.43 -0.94
CA PHE A 248 20.26 15.63 -0.79
C PHE A 248 19.94 15.97 0.67
N GLN A 249 20.83 15.59 1.57
CA GLN A 249 20.59 15.76 3.01
C GLN A 249 20.28 17.20 3.41
N GLU A 250 20.84 18.18 2.74
CA GLU A 250 20.58 19.61 2.97
C GLU A 250 19.12 20.02 2.75
N LEU A 251 18.42 19.30 1.85
CA LEU A 251 16.98 19.53 1.59
C LEU A 251 16.07 18.94 2.67
N PHE A 252 16.60 18.03 3.47
CA PHE A 252 15.86 17.32 4.52
C PHE A 252 16.46 17.55 5.90
N PRO A 253 16.28 18.76 6.48
CA PRO A 253 16.85 19.08 7.79
C PRO A 253 16.28 18.17 8.89
N ASN A 254 15.02 17.78 8.76
CA ASN A 254 14.35 16.86 9.67
C ASN A 254 14.06 15.54 8.95
N LEU A 255 14.65 14.46 9.46
CA LEU A 255 14.39 13.10 8.99
C LEU A 255 13.31 12.44 9.84
N PHE A 256 12.47 11.65 9.23
CA PHE A 256 11.36 10.96 9.87
C PHE A 256 11.52 9.45 9.72
N GLY A 257 11.39 8.75 10.84
CA GLY A 257 11.33 7.30 10.83
C GLY A 257 10.03 6.78 10.21
N PHE A 258 10.04 5.53 9.77
CA PHE A 258 8.87 4.89 9.18
C PHE A 258 8.82 3.39 9.46
N HIS A 259 7.62 2.87 9.42
CA HIS A 259 7.33 1.45 9.52
C HIS A 259 7.17 0.84 8.12
N ILE A 260 7.82 -0.29 7.91
CA ILE A 260 7.77 -1.08 6.69
C ILE A 260 6.97 -2.33 6.99
N THR A 261 5.96 -2.64 6.18
CA THR A 261 5.19 -3.88 6.27
C THR A 261 5.26 -4.59 4.94
N PHE A 262 5.83 -5.79 4.95
CA PHE A 262 5.87 -6.70 3.82
C PHE A 262 4.57 -7.48 3.72
N LYS A 263 3.89 -7.37 2.59
CA LYS A 263 2.69 -8.13 2.27
C LYS A 263 3.09 -9.32 1.42
N THR A 264 2.84 -10.52 1.92
CA THR A 264 3.20 -11.74 1.22
C THR A 264 1.98 -12.60 0.91
N THR A 265 2.14 -13.60 0.06
CA THR A 265 1.12 -14.62 -0.18
C THR A 265 1.21 -15.77 0.82
N ALA A 266 2.18 -15.74 1.73
CA ALA A 266 2.33 -16.74 2.79
C ALA A 266 1.08 -16.82 3.68
N ARG A 267 0.81 -18.00 4.20
CA ARG A 267 -0.33 -18.23 5.12
C ARG A 267 0.06 -18.17 6.58
N THR A 268 1.34 -18.35 6.86
CA THR A 268 1.90 -18.31 8.21
C THR A 268 3.09 -17.36 8.26
N ASP A 269 3.33 -16.81 9.45
CA ASP A 269 4.47 -15.91 9.67
C ASP A 269 5.82 -16.64 9.49
N GLU A 270 5.86 -17.95 9.75
CA GLU A 270 7.06 -18.77 9.50
C GLU A 270 7.41 -18.83 8.02
N GLN A 271 6.42 -19.05 7.15
CA GLN A 271 6.61 -19.04 5.71
C GLN A 271 7.10 -17.68 5.21
N ALA A 272 6.54 -16.59 5.75
CA ALA A 272 6.97 -15.24 5.41
C ALA A 272 8.41 -14.95 5.88
N ARG A 273 8.80 -15.43 7.06
CA ARG A 273 10.17 -15.28 7.57
C ARG A 273 11.19 -15.99 6.68
N VAL A 274 10.91 -17.21 6.27
CA VAL A 274 11.81 -17.95 5.36
C VAL A 274 11.91 -17.22 4.01
N LEU A 275 10.80 -16.73 3.46
CA LEU A 275 10.82 -15.96 2.24
C LEU A 275 11.70 -14.69 2.37
N LEU A 276 11.50 -13.90 3.41
CA LEU A 276 12.26 -12.66 3.60
C LEU A 276 13.73 -12.95 3.94
N SER A 277 14.02 -14.02 4.69
CA SER A 277 15.40 -14.46 4.94
C SER A 277 16.10 -14.85 3.65
N ALA A 278 15.42 -15.55 2.74
CA ALA A 278 15.94 -15.88 1.42
C ALA A 278 16.18 -14.64 0.55
N MET A 279 15.42 -13.55 0.77
CA MET A 279 15.63 -12.25 0.13
C MET A 279 16.73 -11.40 0.77
N GLY A 280 17.41 -11.91 1.82
CA GLY A 280 18.53 -11.24 2.46
C GLY A 280 18.20 -10.46 3.73
N PHE A 281 16.99 -10.57 4.30
CA PHE A 281 16.67 -9.92 5.57
C PHE A 281 17.13 -10.78 6.75
N PRO A 282 17.94 -10.22 7.68
CA PRO A 282 18.35 -10.93 8.87
C PRO A 282 17.22 -10.99 9.91
N PHE A 283 17.08 -12.13 10.57
CA PHE A 283 16.15 -12.33 11.68
C PHE A 283 16.91 -12.71 12.95
N TYR A 284 16.39 -12.30 14.10
CA TYR A 284 16.97 -12.66 15.39
C TYR A 284 15.89 -13.04 16.41
N ASN A 285 16.30 -13.88 17.35
CA ASN A 285 15.50 -14.21 18.53
C ASN A 285 15.84 -13.19 19.63
N PRO A 286 14.84 -12.49 20.20
CA PRO A 286 15.05 -11.54 21.26
C PRO A 286 15.45 -12.20 22.57
#